data_f430fc156921dbad95138a77ae4ee590
#
_entry.id   f430fc156921dbad95138a77ae4ee590
#
_cell.length_a   1.000
_cell.length_b   1.000
_cell.length_c   1.000
_cell.angle_alpha   90.00
_cell.angle_beta   90.00
_cell.angle_gamma   90.00
#
_symmetry.space_group_name_H-M   'P 1'
#
loop_
_entity.id
_entity.type
_entity.pdbx_description
1 polymer ?
#
loop_
_entity_poly.entity_id
_entity_poly.type
_entity_poly.pdbx_seq_one_letter_code
_entity_poly.pdbx_strand_id
1 'polypeptide(L)'
;MVGARRSWLDFFDSLLSEENRLNHSTYDYNAKLSYNLSPVTMMNFLAYGARDDFHLPIEENGENVSVLRWDNQAYQLSFATQKGRLGNNVTTDFSYSLENLYHARWGVKYAYEVYDLVSQGVEMRVRHEPVNQVSIYYDNLLRISPEFSVQVGVHGVAYCPQHHRSYYSIQPRLSVKYFPSERNLLYLNFSKMEQFYHFLRFDSFSLPTDFRMPSIDGFKPRSSEHYEMGWKHFMDSG
;
A
#
# COMPACT_ATOMS: atom_id res chain seq x y z
N MET A 1 0.61 -20.97 7.82
CA MET A 1 2.01 -20.50 7.96
C MET A 1 2.03 -19.39 8.98
N VAL A 2 2.94 -19.45 9.94
CA VAL A 2 3.12 -18.41 10.96
C VAL A 2 4.60 -18.05 10.97
N GLY A 3 4.92 -16.78 11.04
CA GLY A 3 6.28 -16.27 11.17
C GLY A 3 6.32 -15.14 12.19
N ALA A 4 7.40 -15.10 12.96
CA ALA A 4 7.71 -13.98 13.84
C ALA A 4 9.19 -13.65 13.68
N ARG A 5 9.52 -12.40 13.68
CA ARG A 5 10.88 -11.90 13.57
C ARG A 5 11.11 -10.82 14.62
N ARG A 6 12.29 -10.84 15.23
CA ARG A 6 12.80 -9.79 16.09
C ARG A 6 14.14 -9.30 15.55
N SER A 7 14.36 -8.00 15.55
CA SER A 7 15.68 -7.44 15.31
C SER A 7 16.58 -7.70 16.53
N TRP A 8 17.83 -8.05 16.27
CA TRP A 8 18.87 -8.25 17.29
C TRP A 8 19.80 -7.03 17.41
N LEU A 9 19.40 -5.88 16.86
CA LEU A 9 20.22 -4.67 16.91
C LEU A 9 20.45 -4.20 18.35
N ASP A 10 19.46 -4.37 19.22
CA ASP A 10 19.55 -4.12 20.66
C ASP A 10 20.66 -4.96 21.36
N PHE A 11 20.94 -6.16 20.85
CA PHE A 11 22.02 -6.99 21.34
C PHE A 11 23.40 -6.41 20.95
N PHE A 12 23.56 -5.92 19.74
CA PHE A 12 24.79 -5.28 19.27
C PHE A 12 25.00 -3.91 19.91
N ASP A 13 23.94 -3.17 20.19
CA ASP A 13 23.99 -1.90 20.91
C ASP A 13 24.54 -2.07 22.34
N SER A 14 24.30 -3.22 22.95
CA SER A 14 24.87 -3.51 24.27
C SER A 14 26.41 -3.64 24.27
N LEU A 15 27.02 -3.83 23.10
CA LEU A 15 28.47 -3.91 22.90
C LEU A 15 29.11 -2.54 22.61
N LEU A 16 28.29 -1.51 22.34
CA LEU A 16 28.74 -0.14 22.13
C LEU A 16 28.86 0.61 23.45
N SER A 17 29.67 1.68 23.47
CA SER A 17 29.80 2.56 24.64
C SER A 17 28.47 3.25 24.97
N GLU A 18 28.23 3.58 26.24
CA GLU A 18 26.96 4.17 26.71
C GLU A 18 26.55 5.45 25.98
N GLU A 19 27.50 6.25 25.51
CA GLU A 19 27.26 7.48 24.74
C GLU A 19 26.68 7.24 23.33
N ASN A 20 26.83 6.05 22.75
CA ASN A 20 26.45 5.73 21.37
C ASN A 20 25.35 4.67 21.28
N ARG A 21 24.64 4.36 22.36
CA ARG A 21 23.57 3.37 22.36
C ARG A 21 22.33 3.91 21.67
N LEU A 22 22.05 3.37 20.51
CA LEU A 22 20.77 3.50 19.82
C LEU A 22 19.87 2.34 20.28
N ASN A 23 19.12 2.51 21.36
CA ASN A 23 18.15 1.51 21.77
C ASN A 23 17.03 1.37 20.72
N HIS A 24 17.23 0.48 19.78
CA HIS A 24 16.28 0.18 18.72
C HIS A 24 15.83 -1.26 18.81
N SER A 25 14.55 -1.48 18.93
CA SER A 25 13.95 -2.81 18.84
C SER A 25 12.84 -2.87 17.83
N THR A 26 12.89 -3.85 16.96
CA THR A 26 11.85 -4.17 15.97
C THR A 26 11.29 -5.55 16.22
N TYR A 27 9.97 -5.65 16.19
CA TYR A 27 9.25 -6.91 16.21
C TYR A 27 8.29 -6.94 15.04
N ASP A 28 8.27 -8.03 14.29
CA ASP A 28 7.19 -8.28 13.34
C ASP A 28 6.66 -9.70 13.48
N TYR A 29 5.38 -9.84 13.24
CA TYR A 29 4.73 -11.13 13.15
C TYR A 29 3.82 -11.20 11.93
N ASN A 30 3.73 -12.37 11.34
CA ASN A 30 2.78 -12.65 10.28
C ASN A 30 2.17 -14.03 10.49
N ALA A 31 0.90 -14.15 10.18
CA ALA A 31 0.19 -15.41 10.19
C ALA A 31 -0.70 -15.49 8.96
N LYS A 32 -0.61 -16.59 8.22
CA LYS A 32 -1.47 -16.88 7.08
C LYS A 32 -2.11 -18.23 7.26
N LEU A 33 -3.44 -18.24 7.27
CA LEU A 33 -4.27 -19.43 7.24
C LEU A 33 -5.05 -19.45 5.94
N SER A 34 -4.95 -20.53 5.19
CA SER A 34 -5.73 -20.76 3.97
C SER A 34 -6.55 -22.03 4.14
N TYR A 35 -7.83 -21.96 3.85
CA TYR A 35 -8.76 -23.07 3.97
C TYR A 35 -9.68 -23.13 2.75
N ASN A 36 -9.76 -24.30 2.12
CA ASN A 36 -10.65 -24.55 1.01
C ASN A 36 -12.04 -24.93 1.53
N LEU A 37 -12.99 -24.01 1.42
CA LEU A 37 -14.40 -24.21 1.81
C LEU A 37 -15.11 -25.13 0.80
N SER A 38 -14.70 -25.08 -0.48
CA SER A 38 -15.20 -25.93 -1.55
C SER A 38 -14.15 -26.01 -2.67
N PRO A 39 -14.33 -26.85 -3.71
CA PRO A 39 -13.43 -26.89 -4.88
C PRO A 39 -13.29 -25.54 -5.61
N VAL A 40 -14.24 -24.63 -5.41
CA VAL A 40 -14.30 -23.33 -6.08
C VAL A 40 -14.21 -22.12 -5.13
N THR A 41 -14.10 -22.38 -3.82
CA THR A 41 -14.10 -21.33 -2.80
C THR A 41 -12.98 -21.55 -1.80
N MET A 42 -12.11 -20.58 -1.67
CA MET A 42 -11.01 -20.56 -0.71
C MET A 42 -11.14 -19.36 0.24
N MET A 43 -10.95 -19.61 1.51
CA MET A 43 -10.84 -18.57 2.55
C MET A 43 -9.37 -18.40 2.92
N ASN A 44 -8.90 -17.17 2.97
CA ASN A 44 -7.59 -16.84 3.49
C ASN A 44 -7.73 -15.84 4.63
N PHE A 45 -7.04 -16.09 5.71
CA PHE A 45 -6.82 -15.15 6.79
C PHE A 45 -5.35 -14.79 6.81
N LEU A 46 -5.05 -13.50 6.84
CA LEU A 46 -3.71 -12.94 7.01
C LEU A 46 -3.75 -11.99 8.19
N ALA A 47 -2.84 -12.15 9.13
CA ALA A 47 -2.54 -11.20 10.17
C ALA A 47 -1.09 -10.77 10.03
N TYR A 48 -0.85 -9.49 10.11
CA TYR A 48 0.48 -8.89 10.15
C TYR A 48 0.50 -7.82 11.23
N GLY A 49 1.58 -7.77 11.99
CA GLY A 49 1.84 -6.68 12.89
C GLY A 49 3.33 -6.43 12.97
N ALA A 50 3.69 -5.16 13.07
CA ALA A 50 5.05 -4.71 13.29
C ALA A 50 5.06 -3.59 14.32
N ARG A 51 6.04 -3.62 15.20
CA ARG A 51 6.34 -2.55 16.14
C ARG A 51 7.80 -2.21 16.06
N ASP A 52 8.06 -0.93 15.96
CA ASP A 52 9.39 -0.37 16.00
C ASP A 52 9.47 0.63 17.17
N ASP A 53 10.41 0.41 18.08
CA ASP A 53 10.72 1.28 19.21
C ASP A 53 12.12 1.84 19.03
N PHE A 54 12.26 3.15 19.00
CA PHE A 54 13.55 3.86 19.03
C PHE A 54 13.66 4.72 20.27
N HIS A 55 14.76 4.61 20.96
CA HIS A 55 15.12 5.47 22.06
C HIS A 55 16.32 6.31 21.61
N LEU A 56 16.08 7.58 21.31
CA LEU A 56 17.15 8.53 21.02
C LEU A 56 17.48 9.28 22.30
N PRO A 57 18.73 9.24 22.80
CA PRO A 57 19.15 10.09 23.91
C PRO A 57 19.22 11.54 23.42
N ILE A 58 18.17 12.30 23.63
CA ILE A 58 18.19 13.76 23.48
C ILE A 58 18.25 14.32 24.90
N GLU A 59 19.37 14.97 25.23
CA GLU A 59 19.56 15.61 26.50
C GLU A 59 18.90 16.98 26.50
N GLU A 60 17.70 17.07 27.06
CA GLU A 60 17.03 18.33 27.33
C GLU A 60 16.79 18.44 28.85
N ASN A 61 17.43 19.42 29.47
CA ASN A 61 17.34 19.69 30.92
C ASN A 61 17.80 18.54 31.87
N GLY A 62 18.73 17.70 31.42
CA GLY A 62 19.27 16.61 32.26
C GLY A 62 18.36 15.37 32.37
N GLU A 63 17.30 15.29 31.57
CA GLU A 63 16.47 14.10 31.42
C GLU A 63 16.58 13.56 29.98
N ASN A 64 16.94 12.29 29.85
CA ASN A 64 16.94 11.58 28.55
C ASN A 64 15.51 11.27 28.13
N VAL A 65 14.95 12.08 27.25
CA VAL A 65 13.56 11.94 26.83
C VAL A 65 13.44 11.95 25.32
N SER A 66 13.55 10.81 24.70
CA SER A 66 12.87 10.65 23.42
C SER A 66 12.62 9.18 23.11
N VAL A 67 11.38 8.83 23.10
CA VAL A 67 10.90 7.54 22.59
C VAL A 67 10.14 7.80 21.32
N LEU A 68 10.60 7.21 20.24
CA LEU A 68 9.89 7.19 18.97
C LEU A 68 9.35 5.77 18.78
N ARG A 69 8.03 5.63 18.83
CA ARG A 69 7.36 4.34 18.69
C ARG A 69 6.32 4.41 17.59
N TRP A 70 6.25 3.38 16.76
CA TRP A 70 5.13 3.18 15.85
C TRP A 70 4.73 1.72 15.77
N ASP A 71 3.44 1.51 15.69
CA ASP A 71 2.80 0.22 15.56
C ASP A 71 2.05 0.16 14.23
N ASN A 72 2.23 -0.92 13.48
CA ASN A 72 1.47 -1.21 12.28
C ASN A 72 0.79 -2.56 12.45
N GLN A 73 -0.53 -2.60 12.29
CA GLN A 73 -1.29 -3.84 12.33
C GLN A 73 -2.20 -3.92 11.11
N ALA A 74 -2.22 -5.07 10.46
CA ALA A 74 -3.10 -5.34 9.35
C ALA A 74 -3.69 -6.74 9.49
N TYR A 75 -5.00 -6.82 9.37
CA TYR A 75 -5.73 -8.07 9.34
C TYR A 75 -6.47 -8.17 8.02
N GLN A 76 -6.33 -9.28 7.33
CA GLN A 76 -7.03 -9.55 6.09
C GLN A 76 -7.74 -10.89 6.18
N LEU A 77 -9.05 -10.87 6.00
CA LEU A 77 -9.84 -12.06 5.73
C LEU A 77 -10.31 -11.99 4.29
N SER A 78 -9.96 -12.95 3.45
CA SER A 78 -10.37 -12.97 2.05
C SER A 78 -11.06 -14.29 1.69
N PHE A 79 -12.19 -14.16 0.99
CA PHE A 79 -12.88 -15.27 0.35
C PHE A 79 -12.68 -15.14 -1.15
N ALA A 80 -12.05 -16.11 -1.79
CA ALA A 80 -11.89 -16.19 -3.22
C ALA A 80 -12.82 -17.27 -3.77
N THR A 81 -13.69 -16.91 -4.72
CA THR A 81 -14.49 -17.85 -5.48
C THR A 81 -14.13 -17.74 -6.95
N GLN A 82 -14.50 -18.71 -7.79
CA GLN A 82 -14.29 -18.58 -9.24
C GLN A 82 -14.99 -17.36 -9.86
N LYS A 83 -15.95 -16.75 -9.16
CA LYS A 83 -16.72 -15.59 -9.62
C LYS A 83 -16.53 -14.31 -8.79
N GLY A 84 -15.73 -14.34 -7.73
CA GLY A 84 -15.52 -13.17 -6.88
C GLY A 84 -14.59 -13.41 -5.70
N ARG A 85 -14.10 -12.34 -5.11
CA ARG A 85 -13.17 -12.34 -3.97
C ARG A 85 -13.64 -11.36 -2.90
N LEU A 86 -13.82 -11.84 -1.68
CA LEU A 86 -14.21 -11.05 -0.51
C LEU A 86 -13.10 -11.06 0.55
N GLY A 87 -12.73 -9.92 1.08
CA GLY A 87 -11.68 -9.80 2.08
C GLY A 87 -11.88 -8.68 3.11
N ASN A 88 -11.16 -8.59 4.20
CA ASN A 88 -11.26 -7.67 5.35
C ASN A 88 -10.56 -6.29 5.25
N ASN A 89 -9.77 -6.15 4.32
CA ASN A 89 -10.07 -5.18 3.30
C ASN A 89 -11.18 -5.82 2.50
N VAL A 90 -12.45 -5.51 2.74
CA VAL A 90 -13.51 -6.14 1.97
C VAL A 90 -13.27 -5.78 0.52
N THR A 91 -12.56 -6.64 -0.19
CA THR A 91 -12.34 -6.47 -1.61
C THR A 91 -13.26 -7.43 -2.31
N THR A 92 -14.25 -6.90 -2.99
CA THR A 92 -15.14 -7.66 -3.84
C THR A 92 -14.69 -7.42 -5.27
N ASP A 93 -14.12 -8.44 -5.88
CA ASP A 93 -13.66 -8.42 -7.27
C ASP A 93 -14.64 -9.20 -8.13
N PHE A 94 -15.18 -8.56 -9.16
CA PHE A 94 -15.97 -9.18 -10.20
C PHE A 94 -15.22 -9.09 -11.52
N SER A 95 -15.28 -10.13 -12.32
CA SER A 95 -14.75 -10.12 -13.68
C SER A 95 -15.77 -10.71 -14.65
N TYR A 96 -15.89 -10.10 -15.80
CA TYR A 96 -16.69 -10.54 -16.92
C TYR A 96 -15.83 -10.56 -18.17
N SER A 97 -15.88 -11.65 -18.91
CA SER A 97 -15.16 -11.80 -20.18
C SER A 97 -16.12 -12.28 -21.25
N LEU A 98 -16.10 -11.60 -22.40
CA LEU A 98 -16.78 -12.03 -23.61
C LEU A 98 -15.72 -12.39 -24.65
N GLU A 99 -15.46 -13.69 -24.78
CA GLU A 99 -14.40 -14.23 -25.63
C GLU A 99 -13.07 -13.48 -25.49
N ASN A 100 -12.41 -13.16 -26.60
CA ASN A 100 -11.18 -12.35 -26.61
C ASN A 100 -11.44 -10.85 -26.87
N LEU A 101 -12.69 -10.41 -27.01
CA LEU A 101 -13.06 -9.05 -27.42
C LEU A 101 -13.14 -8.09 -26.24
N TYR A 102 -13.66 -8.56 -25.12
CA TYR A 102 -14.02 -7.70 -24.00
C TYR A 102 -13.69 -8.35 -22.67
N HIS A 103 -13.03 -7.61 -21.80
CA HIS A 103 -12.79 -8.02 -20.43
C HIS A 103 -13.03 -6.85 -19.49
N ALA A 104 -14.01 -6.97 -18.59
CA ALA A 104 -14.28 -6.00 -17.56
C ALA A 104 -13.98 -6.56 -16.17
N ARG A 105 -13.42 -5.73 -15.31
CA ARG A 105 -13.19 -6.03 -13.90
C ARG A 105 -13.63 -4.85 -13.08
N TRP A 106 -14.39 -5.10 -12.02
CA TRP A 106 -14.81 -4.08 -11.08
C TRP A 106 -14.82 -4.63 -9.68
N GLY A 107 -14.77 -3.73 -8.70
CA GLY A 107 -14.83 -4.15 -7.32
C GLY A 107 -14.91 -2.98 -6.36
N VAL A 108 -15.13 -3.35 -5.11
CA VAL A 108 -15.13 -2.45 -3.97
C VAL A 108 -14.10 -2.95 -2.97
N LYS A 109 -13.30 -2.06 -2.45
CA LYS A 109 -12.34 -2.35 -1.37
C LYS A 109 -12.64 -1.44 -0.19
N TYR A 110 -12.78 -2.03 0.98
CA TYR A 110 -12.78 -1.33 2.26
C TYR A 110 -11.51 -1.66 3.02
N ALA A 111 -10.85 -0.67 3.58
CA ALA A 111 -9.70 -0.82 4.46
C ALA A 111 -9.91 -0.01 5.75
N TYR A 112 -9.57 -0.62 6.87
CA TYR A 112 -9.50 0.03 8.17
C TYR A 112 -8.05 -0.03 8.64
N GLU A 113 -7.47 1.13 8.91
CA GLU A 113 -6.09 1.28 9.36
C GLU A 113 -6.06 2.16 10.60
N VAL A 114 -5.16 1.88 11.52
CA VAL A 114 -4.93 2.71 12.70
C VAL A 114 -3.48 3.19 12.67
N TYR A 115 -3.29 4.48 12.79
CA TYR A 115 -1.97 5.11 12.84
C TYR A 115 -1.69 5.62 14.24
N ASP A 116 -0.60 5.16 14.82
CA ASP A 116 -0.06 5.65 16.08
C ASP A 116 1.36 6.16 15.84
N LEU A 117 1.54 7.46 15.95
CA LEU A 117 2.83 8.12 15.86
C LEU A 117 3.01 9.02 17.10
N VAL A 118 3.92 8.66 17.98
CA VAL A 118 4.26 9.45 19.14
C VAL A 118 5.73 9.87 19.02
N SER A 119 5.97 11.16 18.84
CA SER A 119 7.31 11.75 18.94
C SER A 119 7.36 12.66 20.16
N GLN A 120 8.25 12.37 21.10
CA GLN A 120 8.60 13.29 22.18
C GLN A 120 9.73 14.19 21.67
N GLY A 121 9.55 15.51 21.73
CA GLY A 121 10.53 16.50 21.24
C GLY A 121 10.18 17.19 19.92
N VAL A 122 9.22 16.67 19.17
CA VAL A 122 8.60 17.38 18.03
C VAL A 122 7.10 17.44 18.31
N GLU A 123 6.46 18.59 18.12
CA GLU A 123 5.01 18.78 18.38
C GLU A 123 4.09 17.95 17.46
N MET A 124 4.59 16.84 16.92
CA MET A 124 3.84 15.97 16.03
C MET A 124 3.29 14.78 16.80
N ARG A 125 2.02 14.89 17.19
CA ARG A 125 1.30 13.81 17.88
C ARG A 125 0.13 13.34 17.02
N VAL A 126 0.31 12.21 16.34
CA VAL A 126 -0.81 11.43 15.80
C VAL A 126 -1.04 10.27 16.77
N ARG A 127 -1.99 10.45 17.70
CA ARG A 127 -2.35 9.40 18.64
C ARG A 127 -3.59 8.70 18.16
N HIS A 128 -3.47 7.41 17.90
CA HIS A 128 -4.58 6.49 17.61
C HIS A 128 -5.55 7.08 16.59
N GLU A 129 -5.05 7.36 15.38
CA GLU A 129 -5.89 7.87 14.28
C GLU A 129 -6.44 6.72 13.46
N PRO A 130 -7.69 6.31 13.67
CA PRO A 130 -8.36 5.34 12.84
C PRO A 130 -8.74 5.96 11.50
N VAL A 131 -8.48 5.24 10.43
CA VAL A 131 -8.81 5.65 9.07
C VAL A 131 -9.65 4.59 8.40
N ASN A 132 -10.80 5.00 7.88
CA ASN A 132 -11.63 4.19 7.00
C ASN A 132 -11.38 4.61 5.56
N GLN A 133 -11.01 3.66 4.72
CA GLN A 133 -10.86 3.91 3.30
C GLN A 133 -11.80 3.00 2.51
N VAL A 134 -12.62 3.61 1.66
CA VAL A 134 -13.46 2.91 0.69
C VAL A 134 -12.95 3.23 -0.70
N SER A 135 -12.76 2.19 -1.51
CA SER A 135 -12.33 2.33 -2.89
C SER A 135 -13.26 1.54 -3.80
N ILE A 136 -13.65 2.14 -4.92
CA ILE A 136 -14.43 1.51 -5.96
C ILE A 136 -13.62 1.60 -7.25
N TYR A 137 -13.51 0.51 -7.99
CA TYR A 137 -12.79 0.53 -9.25
C TYR A 137 -13.56 -0.19 -10.34
N TYR A 138 -13.33 0.26 -11.56
CA TYR A 138 -13.79 -0.34 -12.79
C TYR A 138 -12.69 -0.27 -13.83
N ASP A 139 -12.28 -1.41 -14.35
CA ASP A 139 -11.30 -1.54 -15.43
C ASP A 139 -11.96 -2.30 -16.58
N ASN A 140 -11.73 -1.84 -17.78
CA ASN A 140 -12.30 -2.39 -18.98
C ASN A 140 -11.23 -2.48 -20.08
N LEU A 141 -11.03 -3.67 -20.62
CA LEU A 141 -10.19 -3.92 -21.79
C LEU A 141 -11.07 -4.28 -22.96
N LEU A 142 -11.01 -3.47 -24.00
CA LEU A 142 -11.68 -3.68 -25.28
C LEU A 142 -10.62 -3.97 -26.37
N ARG A 143 -10.71 -5.12 -27.00
CA ARG A 143 -9.94 -5.47 -28.20
C ARG A 143 -10.79 -5.22 -29.43
N ILE A 144 -10.55 -4.08 -30.07
CA ILE A 144 -11.31 -3.65 -31.24
C ILE A 144 -10.94 -4.48 -32.47
N SER A 145 -9.65 -4.84 -32.55
CA SER A 145 -9.12 -5.77 -33.56
C SER A 145 -7.94 -6.53 -32.95
N PRO A 146 -7.39 -7.57 -33.62
CA PRO A 146 -6.16 -8.24 -33.19
C PRO A 146 -5.00 -7.26 -32.97
N GLU A 147 -4.96 -6.19 -33.75
CA GLU A 147 -3.90 -5.20 -33.75
C GLU A 147 -4.17 -4.02 -32.78
N PHE A 148 -5.43 -3.79 -32.38
CA PHE A 148 -5.80 -2.59 -31.63
C PHE A 148 -6.59 -2.90 -30.38
N SER A 149 -6.08 -2.47 -29.25
CA SER A 149 -6.74 -2.62 -27.94
C SER A 149 -6.70 -1.33 -27.13
N VAL A 150 -7.78 -1.10 -26.38
CA VAL A 150 -7.93 0.04 -25.47
C VAL A 150 -8.34 -0.50 -24.10
N GLN A 151 -7.65 -0.04 -23.08
CA GLN A 151 -8.03 -0.27 -21.69
C GLN A 151 -8.37 1.05 -21.04
N VAL A 152 -9.55 1.13 -20.45
CA VAL A 152 -10.02 2.29 -19.69
C VAL A 152 -10.35 1.84 -18.29
N GLY A 153 -9.88 2.56 -17.30
CA GLY A 153 -10.18 2.29 -15.90
C GLY A 153 -10.45 3.56 -15.12
N VAL A 154 -11.19 3.42 -14.05
CA VAL A 154 -11.40 4.47 -13.06
C VAL A 154 -11.36 3.88 -11.66
N HIS A 155 -10.71 4.58 -10.75
CA HIS A 155 -10.63 4.21 -9.34
C HIS A 155 -11.07 5.41 -8.51
N GLY A 156 -12.19 5.26 -7.81
CA GLY A 156 -12.70 6.23 -6.84
C GLY A 156 -12.26 5.83 -5.43
N VAL A 157 -11.78 6.78 -4.65
CA VAL A 157 -11.36 6.56 -3.27
C VAL A 157 -12.01 7.60 -2.36
N ALA A 158 -12.60 7.14 -1.28
CA ALA A 158 -12.99 7.93 -0.12
C ALA A 158 -12.08 7.54 1.04
N TYR A 159 -11.29 8.47 1.52
CA TYR A 159 -10.35 8.34 2.63
C TYR A 159 -10.84 9.17 3.80
N CYS A 160 -11.25 8.52 4.88
CA CYS A 160 -11.98 9.11 5.98
C CYS A 160 -11.25 8.89 7.32
N PRO A 161 -10.30 9.76 7.69
CA PRO A 161 -9.75 9.79 9.05
C PRO A 161 -10.86 10.12 10.05
N GLN A 162 -10.82 9.55 11.24
CA GLN A 162 -11.89 9.71 12.22
C GLN A 162 -11.93 11.13 12.82
N HIS A 163 -10.76 11.72 13.05
CA HIS A 163 -10.62 13.00 13.74
C HIS A 163 -10.27 14.16 12.81
N HIS A 164 -10.14 13.91 11.50
CA HIS A 164 -9.70 14.87 10.51
C HIS A 164 -10.60 14.89 9.28
N ARG A 165 -10.34 15.84 8.38
CA ARG A 165 -11.12 16.00 7.15
C ARG A 165 -10.97 14.80 6.23
N SER A 166 -12.09 14.34 5.66
CA SER A 166 -12.12 13.32 4.61
C SER A 166 -11.62 13.86 3.28
N TYR A 167 -10.99 12.98 2.50
CA TYR A 167 -10.50 13.24 1.16
C TYR A 167 -11.18 12.29 0.16
N TYR A 168 -11.47 12.83 -1.02
CA TYR A 168 -12.09 12.07 -2.12
C TYR A 168 -11.24 12.20 -3.36
N SER A 169 -11.05 11.11 -4.08
CA SER A 169 -10.21 11.06 -5.27
C SER A 169 -10.85 10.28 -6.38
N ILE A 170 -10.67 10.77 -7.62
CA ILE A 170 -10.99 10.04 -8.85
C ILE A 170 -9.70 9.87 -9.64
N GLN A 171 -9.35 8.63 -9.95
CA GLN A 171 -8.08 8.22 -10.52
C GLN A 171 -8.31 7.49 -11.85
N PRO A 172 -8.45 8.22 -12.96
CA PRO A 172 -8.62 7.65 -14.28
C PRO A 172 -7.34 6.98 -14.79
N ARG A 173 -7.51 5.97 -15.64
CA ARG A 173 -6.45 5.24 -16.33
C ARG A 173 -6.87 4.99 -17.78
N LEU A 174 -5.92 5.15 -18.69
CA LEU A 174 -6.08 4.86 -20.10
C LEU A 174 -4.81 4.14 -20.60
N SER A 175 -4.99 3.06 -21.32
CA SER A 175 -3.91 2.41 -22.06
C SER A 175 -4.40 2.06 -23.46
N VAL A 176 -3.66 2.50 -24.45
CA VAL A 176 -3.90 2.21 -25.86
C VAL A 176 -2.72 1.46 -26.40
N LYS A 177 -2.96 0.35 -27.10
CA LYS A 177 -1.95 -0.46 -27.78
C LYS A 177 -2.33 -0.68 -29.20
N TYR A 178 -1.38 -0.46 -30.10
CA TYR A 178 -1.53 -0.67 -31.52
C TYR A 178 -0.32 -1.44 -32.07
N PHE A 179 -0.61 -2.54 -32.74
CA PHE A 179 0.37 -3.40 -33.42
C PHE A 179 0.29 -3.18 -34.93
N PRO A 180 1.02 -2.21 -35.51
CA PRO A 180 1.04 -2.01 -36.97
C PRO A 180 1.62 -3.22 -37.72
N SER A 181 2.35 -4.07 -37.03
CA SER A 181 2.83 -5.37 -37.51
C SER A 181 3.13 -6.28 -36.32
N GLU A 182 3.30 -7.57 -36.56
CA GLU A 182 3.66 -8.55 -35.49
C GLU A 182 4.93 -8.17 -34.72
N ARG A 183 5.82 -7.39 -35.34
CA ARG A 183 7.10 -6.97 -34.77
C ARG A 183 7.09 -5.59 -34.14
N ASN A 184 6.02 -4.83 -34.26
CA ASN A 184 5.99 -3.46 -33.79
C ASN A 184 4.77 -3.21 -32.88
N LEU A 185 5.00 -2.62 -31.75
CA LEU A 185 3.99 -2.17 -30.82
C LEU A 185 4.16 -0.68 -30.55
N LEU A 186 3.12 0.09 -30.84
CA LEU A 186 2.96 1.46 -30.35
C LEU A 186 2.05 1.46 -29.14
N TYR A 187 2.39 2.20 -28.11
CA TYR A 187 1.52 2.29 -26.94
C TYR A 187 1.49 3.71 -26.34
N LEU A 188 0.37 4.01 -25.71
CA LEU A 188 0.15 5.24 -24.96
C LEU A 188 -0.53 4.86 -23.67
N ASN A 189 0.02 5.36 -22.56
CA ASN A 189 -0.54 5.16 -21.23
C ASN A 189 -0.76 6.52 -20.53
N PHE A 190 -1.86 6.64 -19.84
CA PHE A 190 -2.16 7.72 -18.92
C PHE A 190 -2.69 7.12 -17.62
N SER A 191 -2.23 7.63 -16.49
CA SER A 191 -2.83 7.31 -15.20
C SER A 191 -2.68 8.46 -14.22
N LYS A 192 -3.74 8.71 -13.46
CA LYS A 192 -3.72 9.55 -12.27
C LYS A 192 -3.78 8.67 -11.04
N MET A 193 -2.95 8.96 -10.05
CA MET A 193 -2.91 8.24 -8.77
C MET A 193 -2.82 9.22 -7.61
N GLU A 194 -3.43 8.86 -6.49
CA GLU A 194 -3.29 9.60 -5.23
C GLU A 194 -2.86 8.67 -4.11
N GLN A 195 -1.95 9.17 -3.28
CA GLN A 195 -1.40 8.49 -2.11
C GLN A 195 -1.90 9.21 -0.85
N PHE A 196 -2.55 8.46 0.03
CA PHE A 196 -3.16 8.96 1.26
C PHE A 196 -2.30 8.78 2.50
N TYR A 197 -1.05 8.45 2.35
CA TYR A 197 -0.05 8.41 3.41
C TYR A 197 1.27 8.97 2.91
N HIS A 198 2.09 9.47 3.82
CA HIS A 198 3.41 10.04 3.55
C HIS A 198 4.45 9.20 4.24
N PHE A 199 5.59 9.00 3.58
CA PHE A 199 6.79 8.49 4.23
C PHE A 199 7.58 9.68 4.75
N LEU A 200 7.78 9.74 6.06
CA LEU A 200 8.65 10.70 6.70
C LEU A 200 10.02 10.08 6.87
N ARG A 201 11.04 10.76 6.34
CA ARG A 201 12.44 10.44 6.54
C ARG A 201 13.07 11.53 7.38
N PHE A 202 13.83 11.14 8.40
CA PHE A 202 14.64 12.07 9.15
C PHE A 202 16.08 11.95 8.64
N ASP A 203 16.56 12.98 7.93
CA ASP A 203 17.89 13.00 7.29
C ASP A 203 19.06 12.89 8.29
N SER A 204 18.83 13.18 9.56
CA SER A 204 19.86 13.11 10.60
C SER A 204 20.22 11.69 11.05
N PHE A 205 19.36 10.72 10.75
CA PHE A 205 19.57 9.32 11.12
C PHE A 205 19.08 8.43 9.98
N SER A 206 19.96 7.62 9.40
CA SER A 206 19.59 6.56 8.44
C SER A 206 18.82 5.46 9.16
N LEU A 207 17.58 5.74 9.55
CA LEU A 207 16.71 4.70 10.07
C LEU A 207 16.31 3.76 8.92
N PRO A 208 16.38 2.45 9.10
CA PRO A 208 16.03 1.49 8.04
C PRO A 208 14.53 1.45 7.73
N THR A 209 13.72 2.25 8.41
CA THR A 209 12.25 2.24 8.30
C THR A 209 11.72 3.64 8.04
N ASP A 210 10.91 3.76 6.99
CA ASP A 210 10.18 4.99 6.70
C ASP A 210 8.92 5.05 7.58
N PHE A 211 8.71 6.17 8.26
CA PHE A 211 7.48 6.41 9.01
C PHE A 211 6.30 6.63 8.06
N ARG A 212 5.21 5.92 8.28
CA ARG A 212 3.96 6.16 7.57
C ARG A 212 3.09 7.13 8.35
N MET A 213 2.90 8.31 7.79
CA MET A 213 2.00 9.32 8.31
C MET A 213 0.73 9.38 7.45
N PRO A 214 -0.47 9.28 8.03
CA PRO A 214 -1.72 9.41 7.28
C PRO A 214 -1.89 10.82 6.73
N SER A 215 -2.65 10.93 5.64
CA SER A 215 -3.09 12.25 5.14
C SER A 215 -4.17 12.79 6.08
N ILE A 216 -3.81 13.83 6.81
CA ILE A 216 -4.65 14.56 7.77
C ILE A 216 -4.56 16.06 7.51
N ASP A 217 -5.25 16.88 8.32
CA ASP A 217 -5.18 18.34 8.20
C ASP A 217 -3.73 18.83 8.26
N GLY A 218 -3.34 19.61 7.25
CA GLY A 218 -1.95 20.04 7.03
C GLY A 218 -1.12 19.13 6.11
N PHE A 219 -1.45 17.85 5.98
CA PHE A 219 -0.77 16.87 5.12
C PHE A 219 -1.73 16.28 4.10
N LYS A 220 -1.98 17.02 3.02
CA LYS A 220 -2.90 16.60 1.96
C LYS A 220 -2.38 15.38 1.20
N PRO A 221 -3.27 14.54 0.62
CA PRO A 221 -2.86 13.47 -0.27
C PRO A 221 -1.95 13.97 -1.40
N ARG A 222 -0.96 13.16 -1.78
CA ARG A 222 -0.10 13.44 -2.92
C ARG A 222 -0.73 12.91 -4.18
N SER A 223 -0.84 13.75 -5.21
CA SER A 223 -1.31 13.38 -6.53
C SER A 223 -0.13 13.23 -7.48
N SER A 224 -0.21 12.23 -8.34
CA SER A 224 0.73 11.98 -9.43
C SER A 224 -0.03 11.70 -10.71
N GLU A 225 0.43 12.28 -11.80
CA GLU A 225 -0.04 11.99 -13.15
C GLU A 225 1.12 11.39 -13.94
N HIS A 226 0.83 10.29 -14.61
CA HIS A 226 1.81 9.57 -15.41
C HIS A 226 1.35 9.52 -16.86
N TYR A 227 2.19 10.00 -17.75
CA TYR A 227 2.03 9.96 -19.19
C TYR A 227 3.19 9.18 -19.78
N GLU A 228 2.89 8.19 -20.57
CA GLU A 228 3.89 7.36 -21.24
C GLU A 228 3.48 7.11 -22.67
N MET A 229 4.42 7.27 -23.60
CA MET A 229 4.26 6.90 -24.98
C MET A 229 5.51 6.15 -25.43
N GLY A 230 5.35 5.08 -26.16
CA GLY A 230 6.49 4.30 -26.59
C GLY A 230 6.23 3.45 -27.83
N TRP A 231 7.35 3.03 -28.38
CA TRP A 231 7.44 2.08 -29.46
C TRP A 231 8.37 0.93 -29.06
N LYS A 232 7.91 -0.30 -29.29
CA LYS A 232 8.71 -1.51 -29.12
C LYS A 232 8.83 -2.24 -30.42
N HIS A 233 10.05 -2.62 -30.77
CA HIS A 233 10.35 -3.50 -31.88
C HIS A 233 10.82 -4.86 -31.37
N PHE A 234 10.16 -5.93 -31.77
CA PHE A 234 10.52 -7.30 -31.43
C PHE A 234 11.45 -7.87 -32.51
N MET A 235 12.68 -8.16 -32.13
CA MET A 235 13.63 -8.83 -33.02
C MET A 235 13.51 -10.34 -32.85
N ASP A 236 13.58 -11.08 -33.96
CA ASP A 236 13.65 -12.54 -33.89
C ASP A 236 14.99 -12.90 -33.22
N SER A 237 14.93 -13.63 -32.11
CA SER A 237 16.13 -14.31 -31.61
C SER A 237 16.41 -15.47 -32.56
N GLY A 238 17.41 -15.33 -33.45
CA GLY A 238 17.89 -16.38 -34.32
C GLY A 238 18.38 -17.60 -33.53
#